data_f528524a135a81040ad9e90d3679f75b
#
_entry.id   f528524a135a81040ad9e90d3679f75b
#
_cell.length_a   1.000
_cell.length_b   1.000
_cell.length_c   1.000
_cell.angle_alpha   90.00
_cell.angle_beta   90.00
_cell.angle_gamma   90.00
#
_symmetry.space_group_name_H-M   'P 1'
#
loop_
_entity.id
_entity.type
_entity.pdbx_description
1 polymer ?
#
loop_
_entity_poly.entity_id
_entity_poly.type
_entity_poly.pdbx_seq_one_letter_code
_entity_poly.pdbx_strand_id
1 'polypeptide(L)'
;MAKILIVDDEPRIHELIEEHLEHEGYQCTQASDGAAALAAVAAGGIDLVILDVMMPFMDGMTCLKEMRLRGMDVPVIILTARGEEYDKLEGLGAGADDYVVKPFSPRELVARVRAVLARTMRRDGQGAESFVFGGLAIDTASHTVTIDGEAVALTPKEFDLLVFLAANKGIALSREKILQQVWNYDYFGEDRTVDTHVKMLRSHLGKYRDFITTVWGVGYKFEPKAGV
;
A
#
# COMPACT_ATOMS: atom_id res chain seq x y z
N MET A 1 0.29 -19.40 8.86
CA MET A 1 1.25 -19.39 7.73
C MET A 1 0.66 -18.48 6.68
N ALA A 2 1.32 -17.42 6.28
CA ALA A 2 0.73 -16.48 5.31
C ALA A 2 0.72 -17.10 3.91
N LYS A 3 -0.36 -16.85 3.18
CA LYS A 3 -0.60 -17.34 1.82
C LYS A 3 -0.45 -16.23 0.80
N ILE A 4 0.47 -16.40 -0.13
CA ILE A 4 0.86 -15.42 -1.14
C ILE A 4 0.36 -15.87 -2.51
N LEU A 5 -0.31 -14.97 -3.22
CA LEU A 5 -0.68 -15.17 -4.61
C LEU A 5 0.38 -14.52 -5.51
N ILE A 6 0.98 -15.33 -6.39
CA ILE A 6 1.94 -14.87 -7.39
C ILE A 6 1.20 -14.80 -8.72
N VAL A 7 1.17 -13.61 -9.34
CA VAL A 7 0.46 -13.34 -10.60
C VAL A 7 1.44 -12.83 -11.63
N ASP A 8 1.77 -13.66 -12.59
CA ASP A 8 2.71 -13.40 -13.69
C ASP A 8 2.38 -14.36 -14.84
N ASP A 9 2.57 -13.99 -16.07
CA ASP A 9 2.34 -14.88 -17.21
C ASP A 9 3.55 -15.76 -17.56
N GLU A 10 4.70 -15.50 -16.93
CA GLU A 10 5.93 -16.26 -17.11
C GLU A 10 6.09 -17.37 -16.05
N PRO A 11 6.00 -18.69 -16.42
CA PRO A 11 6.15 -19.78 -15.43
C PRO A 11 7.49 -19.77 -14.68
N ARG A 12 8.57 -19.29 -15.33
CA ARG A 12 9.89 -19.19 -14.68
C ARG A 12 9.93 -18.19 -13.54
N ILE A 13 9.14 -17.12 -13.64
CA ILE A 13 9.02 -16.12 -12.56
C ILE A 13 8.26 -16.74 -11.38
N HIS A 14 7.20 -17.51 -11.66
CA HIS A 14 6.49 -18.26 -10.61
C HIS A 14 7.44 -19.18 -9.84
N GLU A 15 8.17 -20.05 -10.53
CA GLU A 15 9.12 -21.00 -9.93
C GLU A 15 10.18 -20.28 -9.07
N LEU A 16 10.75 -19.20 -9.60
CA LEU A 16 11.78 -18.41 -8.92
C LEU A 16 11.25 -17.79 -7.62
N ILE A 17 10.07 -17.19 -7.68
CA ILE A 17 9.49 -16.50 -6.52
C ILE A 17 9.01 -17.52 -5.50
N GLU A 18 8.32 -18.56 -5.92
CA GLU A 18 7.79 -19.64 -5.09
C GLU A 18 8.89 -20.33 -4.28
N GLU A 19 9.99 -20.77 -4.93
CA GLU A 19 11.13 -21.41 -4.28
C GLU A 19 11.65 -20.57 -3.09
N HIS A 20 11.81 -19.27 -3.28
CA HIS A 20 12.35 -18.39 -2.25
C HIS A 20 11.35 -18.07 -1.14
N LEU A 21 10.06 -17.95 -1.46
CA LEU A 21 9.02 -17.69 -0.47
C LEU A 21 8.71 -18.94 0.38
N GLU A 22 8.68 -20.12 -0.23
CA GLU A 22 8.47 -21.38 0.48
C GLU A 22 9.63 -21.69 1.43
N HIS A 23 10.87 -21.37 1.04
CA HIS A 23 12.04 -21.49 1.93
C HIS A 23 11.92 -20.63 3.19
N GLU A 24 11.21 -19.52 3.11
CA GLU A 24 10.90 -18.62 4.25
C GLU A 24 9.61 -19.02 5.00
N GLY A 25 8.97 -20.12 4.57
CA GLY A 25 7.80 -20.68 5.23
C GLY A 25 6.46 -20.07 4.82
N TYR A 26 6.38 -19.41 3.67
CA TYR A 26 5.11 -18.94 3.10
C TYR A 26 4.44 -20.04 2.27
N GLN A 27 3.13 -19.97 2.13
CA GLN A 27 2.38 -20.78 1.18
C GLN A 27 2.17 -19.97 -0.10
N CYS A 28 2.43 -20.60 -1.27
CA CYS A 28 2.25 -19.93 -2.55
C CYS A 28 1.09 -20.51 -3.34
N THR A 29 0.41 -19.65 -4.09
CA THR A 29 -0.55 -20.01 -5.15
C THR A 29 -0.26 -19.14 -6.36
N GLN A 30 -0.60 -19.61 -7.56
CA GLN A 30 -0.25 -18.98 -8.81
C GLN A 30 -1.49 -18.59 -9.60
N ALA A 31 -1.38 -17.48 -10.36
CA ALA A 31 -2.33 -17.09 -11.39
C ALA A 31 -1.55 -16.55 -12.59
N SER A 32 -2.02 -16.79 -13.80
CA SER A 32 -1.35 -16.42 -15.05
C SER A 32 -1.87 -15.14 -15.68
N ASP A 33 -2.92 -14.54 -15.11
CA ASP A 33 -3.53 -13.29 -15.57
C ASP A 33 -4.35 -12.60 -14.49
N GLY A 34 -4.76 -11.37 -14.72
CA GLY A 34 -5.52 -10.57 -13.77
C GLY A 34 -6.91 -11.10 -13.45
N ALA A 35 -7.56 -11.80 -14.39
CA ALA A 35 -8.90 -12.37 -14.14
C ALA A 35 -8.83 -13.55 -13.17
N ALA A 36 -7.84 -14.44 -13.35
CA ALA A 36 -7.55 -15.54 -12.43
C ALA A 36 -7.15 -15.00 -11.04
N ALA A 37 -6.37 -13.92 -10.99
CA ALA A 37 -6.00 -13.25 -9.74
C ALA A 37 -7.21 -12.70 -8.99
N LEU A 38 -8.12 -12.00 -9.65
CA LEU A 38 -9.37 -11.50 -9.07
C LEU A 38 -10.22 -12.64 -8.50
N ALA A 39 -10.35 -13.75 -9.24
CA ALA A 39 -11.09 -14.91 -8.78
C ALA A 39 -10.46 -15.55 -7.53
N ALA A 40 -9.12 -15.66 -7.50
CA ALA A 40 -8.39 -16.22 -6.36
C ALA A 40 -8.54 -15.35 -5.10
N VAL A 41 -8.42 -14.02 -5.24
CA VAL A 41 -8.60 -13.10 -4.12
C VAL A 41 -10.05 -13.10 -3.62
N ALA A 42 -11.03 -13.13 -4.53
CA ALA A 42 -12.45 -13.20 -4.18
C ALA A 42 -12.83 -14.48 -3.42
N ALA A 43 -12.14 -15.59 -3.69
CA ALA A 43 -12.32 -16.85 -2.95
C ALA A 43 -11.82 -16.76 -1.49
N GLY A 44 -11.01 -15.74 -1.17
CA GLY A 44 -10.50 -15.48 0.17
C GLY A 44 -9.26 -16.30 0.56
N GLY A 45 -8.69 -15.95 1.71
CA GLY A 45 -7.55 -16.66 2.28
C GLY A 45 -6.19 -16.31 1.64
N ILE A 46 -6.11 -15.22 0.87
CA ILE A 46 -4.86 -14.65 0.37
C ILE A 46 -4.46 -13.48 1.28
N ASP A 47 -3.23 -13.54 1.79
CA ASP A 47 -2.68 -12.53 2.70
C ASP A 47 -1.87 -11.45 1.98
N LEU A 48 -1.35 -11.74 0.78
CA LEU A 48 -0.60 -10.80 -0.05
C LEU A 48 -0.63 -11.25 -1.51
N VAL A 49 -0.65 -10.29 -2.43
CA VAL A 49 -0.54 -10.52 -3.89
C VAL A 49 0.77 -9.92 -4.40
N ILE A 50 1.54 -10.69 -5.16
CA ILE A 50 2.64 -10.22 -6.00
C ILE A 50 2.09 -10.18 -7.41
N LEU A 51 2.07 -9.02 -8.06
CA LEU A 51 1.32 -8.76 -9.28
C LEU A 51 2.21 -8.15 -10.37
N ASP A 52 2.41 -8.88 -11.44
CA ASP A 52 3.08 -8.32 -12.62
C ASP A 52 2.17 -7.30 -13.33
N VAL A 53 2.78 -6.22 -13.83
CA VAL A 53 2.06 -5.21 -14.62
C VAL A 53 1.75 -5.72 -16.00
N MET A 54 2.73 -6.36 -16.65
CA MET A 54 2.66 -6.71 -18.07
C MET A 54 2.15 -8.13 -18.27
N MET A 55 0.83 -8.30 -18.28
CA MET A 55 0.20 -9.60 -18.52
C MET A 55 -0.82 -9.53 -19.65
N PRO A 56 -1.07 -10.65 -20.35
CA PRO A 56 -2.09 -10.72 -21.39
C PRO A 56 -3.51 -10.65 -20.79
N PHE A 57 -4.49 -10.30 -21.63
CA PHE A 57 -5.93 -10.21 -21.34
C PHE A 57 -6.29 -9.13 -20.34
N MET A 58 -5.83 -9.20 -19.10
CA MET A 58 -6.00 -8.19 -18.06
C MET A 58 -4.64 -7.88 -17.46
N ASP A 59 -4.14 -6.68 -17.70
CA ASP A 59 -2.90 -6.19 -17.11
C ASP A 59 -3.01 -5.99 -15.58
N GLY A 60 -1.85 -5.98 -14.90
CA GLY A 60 -1.82 -5.89 -13.44
C GLY A 60 -2.39 -4.59 -12.89
N MET A 61 -2.27 -3.48 -13.61
CA MET A 61 -2.81 -2.20 -13.17
C MET A 61 -4.34 -2.19 -13.20
N THR A 62 -4.93 -2.74 -14.26
CA THR A 62 -6.38 -2.94 -14.38
C THR A 62 -6.86 -3.90 -13.30
N CYS A 63 -6.14 -4.99 -13.05
CA CYS A 63 -6.45 -5.95 -12.00
C CYS A 63 -6.46 -5.27 -10.61
N LEU A 64 -5.43 -4.50 -10.27
CA LEU A 64 -5.34 -3.79 -9.00
C LEU A 64 -6.49 -2.79 -8.82
N LYS A 65 -6.78 -1.97 -9.83
CA LYS A 65 -7.90 -1.01 -9.80
C LYS A 65 -9.22 -1.74 -9.54
N GLU A 66 -9.44 -2.87 -10.21
CA GLU A 66 -10.65 -3.67 -10.04
C GLU A 66 -10.73 -4.32 -8.65
N MET A 67 -9.61 -4.79 -8.08
CA MET A 67 -9.55 -5.26 -6.68
C MET A 67 -10.03 -4.17 -5.73
N ARG A 68 -9.52 -2.95 -5.85
CA ARG A 68 -9.87 -1.83 -4.97
C ARG A 68 -11.32 -1.37 -5.16
N LEU A 69 -11.83 -1.32 -6.39
CA LEU A 69 -13.23 -1.01 -6.68
C LEU A 69 -14.20 -2.02 -6.05
N ARG A 70 -13.80 -3.28 -5.91
CA ARG A 70 -14.59 -4.33 -5.24
C ARG A 70 -14.37 -4.39 -3.73
N GLY A 71 -13.61 -3.46 -3.14
CA GLY A 71 -13.31 -3.45 -1.70
C GLY A 71 -12.40 -4.59 -1.26
N MET A 72 -11.56 -5.11 -2.16
CA MET A 72 -10.56 -6.13 -1.82
C MET A 72 -9.29 -5.43 -1.31
N ASP A 73 -9.13 -5.35 -0.01
CA ASP A 73 -8.02 -4.62 0.65
C ASP A 73 -6.77 -5.48 0.88
N VAL A 74 -6.66 -6.61 0.17
CA VAL A 74 -5.47 -7.45 0.21
C VAL A 74 -4.23 -6.64 -0.19
N PRO A 75 -3.12 -6.72 0.55
CA PRO A 75 -1.87 -6.04 0.19
C PRO A 75 -1.34 -6.51 -1.16
N VAL A 76 -0.85 -5.58 -1.97
CA VAL A 76 -0.33 -5.83 -3.32
C VAL A 76 1.07 -5.26 -3.49
N ILE A 77 2.01 -6.11 -3.90
CA ILE A 77 3.34 -5.71 -4.39
C ILE A 77 3.34 -5.81 -5.90
N ILE A 78 3.59 -4.71 -6.61
CA ILE A 78 3.67 -4.68 -8.06
C ILE A 78 5.07 -5.08 -8.54
N LEU A 79 5.15 -5.95 -9.55
CA LEU A 79 6.35 -6.17 -10.35
C LEU A 79 6.27 -5.34 -11.63
N THR A 80 7.27 -4.53 -11.92
CA THR A 80 7.27 -3.63 -13.10
C THR A 80 8.60 -3.65 -13.85
N ALA A 81 8.59 -3.37 -15.15
CA ALA A 81 9.81 -3.25 -15.93
C ALA A 81 10.56 -1.95 -15.64
N ARG A 82 11.89 -1.94 -15.86
CA ARG A 82 12.74 -0.78 -15.64
C ARG A 82 12.44 0.31 -16.69
N GLY A 83 12.05 1.50 -16.24
CA GLY A 83 11.85 2.67 -17.12
C GLY A 83 10.46 3.30 -17.04
N GLU A 84 9.49 2.64 -16.46
CA GLU A 84 8.11 3.12 -16.34
C GLU A 84 7.91 3.84 -14.99
N GLU A 85 8.58 5.00 -14.83
CA GLU A 85 8.38 5.88 -13.67
C GLU A 85 6.90 6.30 -13.56
N TYR A 86 6.21 6.35 -14.70
CA TYR A 86 4.79 6.62 -14.78
C TYR A 86 3.96 5.49 -14.16
N ASP A 87 4.32 4.24 -14.42
CA ASP A 87 3.59 3.06 -13.90
C ASP A 87 3.76 2.88 -12.40
N LYS A 88 4.94 3.26 -11.86
CA LYS A 88 5.17 3.28 -10.41
C LYS A 88 4.24 4.28 -9.71
N LEU A 89 4.11 5.49 -10.26
CA LEU A 89 3.25 6.54 -9.73
C LEU A 89 1.77 6.17 -9.89
N GLU A 90 1.39 5.57 -11.01
CA GLU A 90 0.04 5.11 -11.27
C GLU A 90 -0.32 3.91 -10.39
N GLY A 91 0.60 2.94 -10.21
CA GLY A 91 0.41 1.76 -9.36
C GLY A 91 0.22 2.11 -7.90
N LEU A 92 1.06 2.98 -7.35
CA LEU A 92 0.91 3.47 -5.99
C LEU A 92 -0.39 4.29 -5.83
N GLY A 93 -0.74 5.10 -6.84
CA GLY A 93 -2.01 5.83 -6.89
C GLY A 93 -3.23 4.91 -7.03
N ALA A 94 -3.09 3.74 -7.63
CA ALA A 94 -4.11 2.71 -7.72
C ALA A 94 -4.27 1.87 -6.45
N GLY A 95 -3.40 2.07 -5.44
CA GLY A 95 -3.49 1.40 -4.14
C GLY A 95 -2.59 0.18 -3.97
N ALA A 96 -1.45 0.13 -4.68
CA ALA A 96 -0.39 -0.82 -4.38
C ALA A 96 0.30 -0.47 -3.05
N ASP A 97 0.74 -1.48 -2.33
CA ASP A 97 1.45 -1.32 -1.06
C ASP A 97 2.95 -1.14 -1.26
N ASP A 98 3.51 -1.73 -2.30
CA ASP A 98 4.91 -1.60 -2.70
C ASP A 98 5.08 -1.95 -4.18
N TYR A 99 6.27 -1.71 -4.73
CA TYR A 99 6.64 -2.14 -6.08
C TYR A 99 8.08 -2.64 -6.13
N VAL A 100 8.36 -3.52 -7.08
CA VAL A 100 9.68 -4.10 -7.34
C VAL A 100 9.97 -4.01 -8.84
N VAL A 101 11.15 -3.51 -9.19
CA VAL A 101 11.55 -3.33 -10.59
C VAL A 101 12.24 -4.60 -11.10
N LYS A 102 11.79 -5.14 -12.22
CA LYS A 102 12.45 -6.23 -12.96
C LYS A 102 13.68 -5.68 -13.70
N PRO A 103 14.85 -6.38 -13.68
CA PRO A 103 15.13 -7.59 -12.93
C PRO A 103 15.36 -7.32 -11.45
N PHE A 104 14.83 -8.15 -10.57
CA PHE A 104 14.90 -8.02 -9.13
C PHE A 104 15.73 -9.16 -8.48
N SER A 105 16.22 -8.89 -7.28
CA SER A 105 16.77 -9.92 -6.42
C SER A 105 15.64 -10.64 -5.67
N PRO A 106 15.56 -11.99 -5.73
CA PRO A 106 14.58 -12.73 -4.94
C PRO A 106 14.64 -12.41 -3.44
N ARG A 107 15.84 -12.17 -2.90
CA ARG A 107 16.03 -11.76 -1.49
C ARG A 107 15.42 -10.40 -1.21
N GLU A 108 15.48 -9.46 -2.15
CA GLU A 108 14.82 -8.16 -2.03
C GLU A 108 13.30 -8.33 -1.99
N LEU A 109 12.75 -9.12 -2.92
CA LEU A 109 11.31 -9.38 -2.95
C LEU A 109 10.82 -10.02 -1.66
N VAL A 110 11.53 -11.03 -1.13
CA VAL A 110 11.21 -11.67 0.15
C VAL A 110 11.24 -10.66 1.31
N ALA A 111 12.24 -9.78 1.36
CA ALA A 111 12.31 -8.75 2.40
C ALA A 111 11.10 -7.80 2.33
N ARG A 112 10.65 -7.41 1.13
CA ARG A 112 9.46 -6.58 0.92
C ARG A 112 8.18 -7.31 1.30
N VAL A 113 8.02 -8.56 0.92
CA VAL A 113 6.89 -9.41 1.33
C VAL A 113 6.79 -9.47 2.86
N ARG A 114 7.90 -9.75 3.54
CA ARG A 114 7.96 -9.76 5.00
C ARG A 114 7.56 -8.42 5.61
N ALA A 115 8.05 -7.33 5.04
CA ALA A 115 7.75 -5.97 5.49
C ALA A 115 6.26 -5.63 5.33
N VAL A 116 5.64 -5.99 4.21
CA VAL A 116 4.22 -5.77 3.95
C VAL A 116 3.36 -6.61 4.89
N LEU A 117 3.64 -7.90 5.04
CA LEU A 117 2.89 -8.80 5.93
C LEU A 117 3.02 -8.44 7.42
N ALA A 118 4.21 -8.01 7.88
CA ALA A 118 4.41 -7.60 9.27
C ALA A 118 3.52 -6.43 9.68
N ARG A 119 3.15 -5.56 8.74
CA ARG A 119 2.21 -4.45 8.98
C ARG A 119 0.78 -4.94 9.12
N THR A 120 0.36 -5.87 8.27
CA THR A 120 -0.97 -6.45 8.35
C THR A 120 -1.20 -7.13 9.70
N MET A 121 -0.18 -7.85 10.20
CA MET A 121 -0.25 -8.49 11.53
C MET A 121 -0.20 -7.50 12.72
N ARG A 122 0.48 -6.35 12.58
CA ARG A 122 0.48 -5.31 13.62
C ARG A 122 -0.86 -4.58 13.74
N ARG A 123 -1.66 -4.59 12.69
CA ARG A 123 -3.02 -4.04 12.68
C ARG A 123 -3.92 -4.72 13.72
N ASP A 124 -3.72 -6.03 13.96
CA ASP A 124 -4.53 -6.80 14.90
C ASP A 124 -4.16 -6.63 16.39
N GLY A 125 -3.07 -5.92 16.72
CA GLY A 125 -2.49 -5.90 18.07
C GLY A 125 -2.27 -4.52 18.72
N GLN A 126 -2.42 -3.42 18.00
CA GLN A 126 -2.28 -2.09 18.61
C GLN A 126 -3.64 -1.60 19.13
N GLY A 127 -3.64 -1.09 20.37
CA GLY A 127 -4.84 -0.57 21.03
C GLY A 127 -5.59 0.41 20.12
N ALA A 128 -6.91 0.30 20.10
CA ALA A 128 -7.80 1.13 19.31
C ALA A 128 -7.58 2.62 19.63
N GLU A 129 -6.89 3.33 18.74
CA GLU A 129 -6.80 4.78 18.79
C GLU A 129 -7.82 5.37 17.83
N SER A 130 -8.55 6.36 18.28
CA SER A 130 -9.40 7.15 17.41
C SER A 130 -8.93 8.60 17.43
N PHE A 131 -8.88 9.22 16.27
CA PHE A 131 -8.52 10.63 16.14
C PHE A 131 -9.72 11.39 15.59
N VAL A 132 -10.04 12.54 16.20
CA VAL A 132 -11.11 13.42 15.71
C VAL A 132 -10.57 14.84 15.58
N PHE A 133 -10.70 15.41 14.39
CA PHE A 133 -10.25 16.75 14.05
C PHE A 133 -11.34 17.48 13.27
N GLY A 134 -12.20 18.22 13.96
CA GLY A 134 -13.42 18.77 13.36
C GLY A 134 -14.33 17.63 12.89
N GLY A 135 -14.72 17.61 11.61
CA GLY A 135 -15.50 16.53 11.06
C GLY A 135 -14.69 15.37 10.47
N LEU A 136 -13.33 15.44 10.49
CA LEU A 136 -12.48 14.31 10.13
C LEU A 136 -12.35 13.37 11.33
N ALA A 137 -12.85 12.14 11.20
CA ALA A 137 -12.67 11.09 12.21
C ALA A 137 -11.92 9.89 11.59
N ILE A 138 -10.97 9.36 12.35
CA ILE A 138 -10.12 8.22 11.99
C ILE A 138 -10.26 7.19 13.09
N ASP A 139 -10.75 6.01 12.77
CA ASP A 139 -10.87 4.87 13.68
C ASP A 139 -9.89 3.79 13.25
N THR A 140 -8.87 3.55 14.07
CA THR A 140 -7.83 2.56 13.76
C THR A 140 -8.29 1.12 14.02
N ALA A 141 -9.30 0.92 14.88
CA ALA A 141 -9.83 -0.41 15.17
C ALA A 141 -10.68 -0.94 14.00
N SER A 142 -11.53 -0.09 13.45
CA SER A 142 -12.40 -0.45 12.32
C SER A 142 -11.77 -0.14 10.95
N HIS A 143 -10.56 0.45 10.91
CA HIS A 143 -9.91 0.93 9.67
C HIS A 143 -10.80 1.87 8.85
N THR A 144 -11.56 2.74 9.52
CA THR A 144 -12.47 3.66 8.84
C THR A 144 -12.03 5.09 9.00
N VAL A 145 -12.26 5.86 7.93
CA VAL A 145 -12.13 7.32 7.93
C VAL A 145 -13.46 7.91 7.52
N THR A 146 -13.92 8.89 8.26
CA THR A 146 -15.13 9.64 7.88
C THR A 146 -14.85 11.14 7.83
N ILE A 147 -15.54 11.81 6.91
CA ILE A 147 -15.58 13.28 6.80
C ILE A 147 -17.04 13.70 6.96
N ASP A 148 -17.33 14.46 8.03
CA ASP A 148 -18.68 14.89 8.39
C ASP A 148 -19.69 13.74 8.51
N GLY A 149 -19.21 12.55 8.92
CA GLY A 149 -20.01 11.35 9.06
C GLY A 149 -20.10 10.48 7.80
N GLU A 150 -19.62 10.96 6.65
CA GLU A 150 -19.58 10.21 5.40
C GLU A 150 -18.26 9.43 5.30
N ALA A 151 -18.35 8.14 4.97
CA ALA A 151 -17.18 7.29 4.83
C ALA A 151 -16.32 7.69 3.62
N VAL A 152 -15.00 7.72 3.82
CA VAL A 152 -14.00 7.99 2.77
C VAL A 152 -13.20 6.72 2.53
N ALA A 153 -13.23 6.22 1.31
CA ALA A 153 -12.40 5.10 0.91
C ALA A 153 -10.94 5.56 0.73
N LEU A 154 -10.06 5.01 1.55
CA LEU A 154 -8.61 5.18 1.43
C LEU A 154 -7.98 3.83 1.08
N THR A 155 -6.89 3.86 0.33
CA THR A 155 -6.07 2.66 0.18
C THR A 155 -5.39 2.32 1.51
N PRO A 156 -4.96 1.06 1.73
CA PRO A 156 -4.28 0.68 2.97
C PRO A 156 -3.10 1.59 3.31
N LYS A 157 -2.33 2.01 2.29
CA LYS A 157 -1.18 2.92 2.48
C LYS A 157 -1.56 4.35 2.81
N GLU A 158 -2.62 4.86 2.22
CA GLU A 158 -3.14 6.18 2.55
C GLU A 158 -3.66 6.22 3.98
N PHE A 159 -4.32 5.15 4.42
CA PHE A 159 -4.79 5.01 5.79
C PHE A 159 -3.61 4.99 6.78
N ASP A 160 -2.59 4.13 6.54
CA ASP A 160 -1.39 4.06 7.37
C ASP A 160 -0.67 5.41 7.47
N LEU A 161 -0.54 6.11 6.32
CA LEU A 161 0.06 7.43 6.25
C LEU A 161 -0.74 8.46 7.05
N LEU A 162 -2.06 8.45 6.92
CA LEU A 162 -2.95 9.37 7.65
C LEU A 162 -2.85 9.14 9.15
N VAL A 163 -2.92 7.88 9.60
CA VAL A 163 -2.77 7.51 11.02
C VAL A 163 -1.42 7.95 11.56
N PHE A 164 -0.33 7.67 10.83
CA PHE A 164 1.01 8.07 11.25
C PHE A 164 1.17 9.59 11.37
N LEU A 165 0.63 10.34 10.41
CA LEU A 165 0.64 11.80 10.43
C LEU A 165 -0.22 12.36 11.58
N ALA A 166 -1.40 11.79 11.82
CA ALA A 166 -2.32 12.20 12.88
C ALA A 166 -1.74 11.95 14.29
N ALA A 167 -1.11 10.79 14.48
CA ALA A 167 -0.42 10.44 15.74
C ALA A 167 0.78 11.35 16.03
N ASN A 168 1.38 11.94 15.00
CA ASN A 168 2.49 12.91 15.11
C ASN A 168 2.04 14.36 14.86
N LYS A 169 0.82 14.69 15.22
CA LYS A 169 0.23 16.02 15.04
C LYS A 169 1.16 17.14 15.51
N GLY A 170 1.34 18.16 14.67
CA GLY A 170 2.16 19.35 14.96
C GLY A 170 3.66 19.15 14.75
N ILE A 171 4.13 17.94 14.48
CA ILE A 171 5.54 17.62 14.25
C ILE A 171 5.83 17.63 12.75
N ALA A 172 6.88 18.35 12.33
CA ALA A 172 7.40 18.25 10.97
C ALA A 172 8.19 16.94 10.81
N LEU A 173 7.73 16.07 9.93
CA LEU A 173 8.31 14.76 9.66
C LEU A 173 9.06 14.80 8.34
N SER A 174 10.31 14.31 8.33
CA SER A 174 11.06 14.17 7.08
C SER A 174 10.44 13.08 6.20
N ARG A 175 10.65 13.21 4.86
CA ARG A 175 10.21 12.18 3.91
C ARG A 175 10.80 10.81 4.26
N GLU A 176 12.08 10.79 4.58
CA GLU A 176 12.77 9.58 5.01
C GLU A 176 12.12 8.95 6.25
N LYS A 177 11.80 9.76 7.28
CA LYS A 177 11.13 9.26 8.48
C LYS A 177 9.73 8.72 8.18
N ILE A 178 8.97 9.40 7.33
CA ILE A 178 7.64 8.93 6.90
C ILE A 178 7.81 7.61 6.12
N LEU A 179 8.76 7.55 5.20
CA LEU A 179 9.04 6.36 4.42
C LEU A 179 9.40 5.17 5.32
N GLN A 180 10.32 5.37 6.26
CA GLN A 180 10.74 4.33 7.20
C GLN A 180 9.61 3.83 8.10
N GLN A 181 8.70 4.68 8.55
CA GLN A 181 7.64 4.31 9.48
C GLN A 181 6.41 3.74 8.78
N VAL A 182 6.05 4.26 7.61
CA VAL A 182 4.88 3.82 6.85
C VAL A 182 5.21 2.70 5.86
N TRP A 183 6.47 2.62 5.36
CA TRP A 183 6.93 1.59 4.41
C TRP A 183 7.98 0.61 4.97
N ASN A 184 8.50 0.82 6.19
CA ASN A 184 9.53 0.09 6.95
C ASN A 184 11.00 0.44 6.62
N TYR A 185 11.89 0.09 7.58
CA TYR A 185 13.33 0.39 7.57
C TYR A 185 14.12 -0.16 6.38
N ASP A 186 13.63 -1.23 5.73
CA ASP A 186 14.29 -1.87 4.60
C ASP A 186 13.74 -1.41 3.24
N TYR A 187 12.98 -0.32 3.21
CA TYR A 187 12.42 0.20 1.97
C TYR A 187 13.49 0.95 1.17
N PHE A 188 13.88 0.40 0.02
CA PHE A 188 14.81 1.01 -0.93
C PHE A 188 14.12 1.92 -1.96
N GLY A 189 12.92 2.41 -1.68
CA GLY A 189 12.17 3.29 -2.56
C GLY A 189 12.66 4.75 -2.52
N GLU A 190 12.31 5.50 -3.55
CA GLU A 190 12.62 6.92 -3.65
C GLU A 190 11.69 7.77 -2.74
N ASP A 191 12.17 8.91 -2.26
CA ASP A 191 11.41 9.89 -1.47
C ASP A 191 10.12 10.35 -2.16
N ARG A 192 10.05 10.27 -3.48
CA ARG A 192 8.88 10.59 -4.32
C ARG A 192 7.65 9.72 -4.02
N THR A 193 7.83 8.51 -3.48
CA THR A 193 6.73 7.65 -3.05
C THR A 193 5.85 8.33 -2.00
N VAL A 194 6.47 9.01 -1.03
CA VAL A 194 5.76 9.77 0.00
C VAL A 194 4.97 10.91 -0.62
N ASP A 195 5.58 11.66 -1.54
CA ASP A 195 4.94 12.82 -2.18
C ASP A 195 3.68 12.41 -2.97
N THR A 196 3.75 11.26 -3.64
CA THR A 196 2.61 10.70 -4.39
C THR A 196 1.46 10.34 -3.46
N HIS A 197 1.72 9.57 -2.40
CA HIS A 197 0.68 9.19 -1.45
C HIS A 197 0.10 10.41 -0.70
N VAL A 198 0.92 11.39 -0.35
CA VAL A 198 0.41 12.65 0.22
C VAL A 198 -0.50 13.39 -0.76
N LYS A 199 -0.16 13.42 -2.05
CA LYS A 199 -1.01 14.04 -3.09
C LYS A 199 -2.37 13.34 -3.17
N MET A 200 -2.37 12.00 -3.20
CA MET A 200 -3.60 11.19 -3.28
C MET A 200 -4.44 11.35 -2.00
N LEU A 201 -3.80 11.19 -0.84
CA LEU A 201 -4.46 11.37 0.45
C LEU A 201 -5.11 12.76 0.59
N ARG A 202 -4.41 13.82 0.20
CA ARG A 202 -5.01 15.18 0.15
C ARG A 202 -6.24 15.26 -0.75
N SER A 203 -6.24 14.54 -1.87
CA SER A 203 -7.41 14.48 -2.77
C SER A 203 -8.61 13.84 -2.09
N HIS A 204 -8.41 12.72 -1.38
CA HIS A 204 -9.47 12.00 -0.66
C HIS A 204 -9.98 12.78 0.58
N LEU A 205 -9.09 13.51 1.26
CA LEU A 205 -9.47 14.33 2.42
C LEU A 205 -10.31 15.58 2.06
N GLY A 206 -10.43 15.92 0.78
CA GLY A 206 -11.28 17.00 0.29
C GLY A 206 -11.03 18.34 1.00
N LYS A 207 -12.00 18.84 1.76
CA LYS A 207 -11.89 20.12 2.51
C LYS A 207 -10.85 20.09 3.62
N TYR A 208 -10.49 18.90 4.12
CA TYR A 208 -9.44 18.72 5.15
C TYR A 208 -8.04 18.50 4.57
N ARG A 209 -7.86 18.60 3.24
CA ARG A 209 -6.57 18.46 2.56
C ARG A 209 -5.44 19.32 3.13
N ASP A 210 -5.79 20.51 3.62
CA ASP A 210 -4.85 21.49 4.17
C ASP A 210 -4.41 21.16 5.60
N PHE A 211 -4.96 20.10 6.22
CA PHE A 211 -4.44 19.56 7.47
C PHE A 211 -3.07 18.91 7.28
N ILE A 212 -2.77 18.45 6.07
CA ILE A 212 -1.42 17.98 5.72
C ILE A 212 -0.68 19.13 5.04
N THR A 213 0.21 19.79 5.75
CA THR A 213 1.01 20.92 5.26
C THR A 213 2.37 20.44 4.75
N THR A 214 2.90 21.07 3.69
CA THR A 214 4.27 20.82 3.22
C THR A 214 5.23 21.71 3.97
N VAL A 215 6.26 21.11 4.57
CA VAL A 215 7.37 21.83 5.20
C VAL A 215 8.54 21.77 4.22
N TRP A 216 8.78 22.88 3.51
CA TRP A 216 9.78 22.96 2.45
C TRP A 216 11.18 22.58 2.96
N GLY A 217 11.89 21.75 2.21
CA GLY A 217 13.21 21.23 2.57
C GLY A 217 13.20 20.13 3.64
N VAL A 218 12.05 19.83 4.27
CA VAL A 218 11.91 18.79 5.30
C VAL A 218 10.98 17.67 4.84
N GLY A 219 9.69 17.93 4.69
CA GLY A 219 8.68 16.93 4.38
C GLY A 219 7.28 17.41 4.67
N TYR A 220 6.57 16.73 5.60
CA TYR A 220 5.15 16.99 5.86
C TYR A 220 4.83 17.12 7.34
N LYS A 221 3.77 17.86 7.65
CA LYS A 221 3.25 18.04 9.00
C LYS A 221 1.73 17.94 8.98
N PHE A 222 1.15 17.23 9.95
CA PHE A 222 -0.30 17.24 10.18
C PHE A 222 -0.65 18.35 11.16
N GLU A 223 -1.44 19.30 10.69
CA GLU A 223 -1.78 20.51 11.44
C GLU A 223 -3.27 20.86 11.25
N PRO A 224 -4.15 20.17 12.00
CA PRO A 224 -5.58 20.45 11.92
C PRO A 224 -5.85 21.88 12.40
N LYS A 225 -6.57 22.63 11.57
CA LYS A 225 -6.99 24.01 11.92
C LYS A 225 -8.24 23.95 12.76
N ALA A 226 -8.28 24.73 13.84
CA ALA A 226 -9.49 24.91 14.62
C ALA A 226 -10.52 25.69 13.78
N GLY A 227 -11.72 25.12 13.59
CA GLY A 227 -12.86 25.83 12.98
C GLY A 227 -13.11 25.54 11.51
N VAL A 228 -12.72 24.37 10.98
CA VAL A 228 -13.20 23.87 9.69
C VAL A 228 -14.29 22.84 9.91
#